data_dd2800778a873e98a30d6db60ccc5fd9
#
_entry.id   dd2800778a873e98a30d6db60ccc5fd9
#
_cell.length_a   1.000
_cell.length_b   1.000
_cell.length_c   1.000
_cell.angle_alpha   90.00
_cell.angle_beta   90.00
_cell.angle_gamma   90.00
#
_symmetry.space_group_name_H-M   'P 1'
#
loop_
_entity.id
_entity.type
_entity.pdbx_description
1 polymer ?
#
loop_
_entity_poly.entity_id
_entity_poly.type
_entity_poly.pdbx_seq_one_letter_code
_entity_poly.pdbx_strand_id
1 'polypeptide(L)'
;GIAVLKGNIAPDCSVVKESAVAEEMLVHSGPAKVYDSEDEAIAAICGKQIEKGDVVVIRYEGPKGGPGMREMLNPTSVLAGMGLDKDVALLTDGRFSGATRGACIGHISPEAREGGNIALIQNGDIIEIDIPNRTLNVKVSNEELSRRREAWICPPPKVTSGYLARYAALVSSAATGAVPVSYTHLRAHETCADL
;
A
#
# COMPACT_ATOMS: atom_id res chain seq x y z
N GLY A 1 -6.65 9.51 15.69
CA GLY A 1 -6.08 10.34 14.64
C GLY A 1 -5.55 9.51 13.47
N ILE A 2 -4.70 10.13 12.66
CA ILE A 2 -3.94 9.45 11.61
C ILE A 2 -2.55 9.14 12.17
N ALA A 3 -2.09 7.90 11.99
CA ALA A 3 -0.75 7.46 12.32
C ALA A 3 0.07 7.24 11.04
N VAL A 4 1.32 7.68 11.04
CA VAL A 4 2.31 7.37 10.00
C VAL A 4 3.21 6.27 10.53
N LEU A 5 3.27 5.14 9.80
CA LEU A 5 4.13 4.01 10.15
C LEU A 5 5.31 3.95 9.19
N LYS A 6 6.45 3.48 9.71
CA LYS A 6 7.68 3.23 8.94
C LYS A 6 8.26 1.86 9.28
N GLY A 7 9.07 1.34 8.39
CA GLY A 7 9.74 0.07 8.59
C GLY A 7 10.28 -0.48 7.28
N ASN A 8 10.70 -1.73 7.29
CA ASN A 8 11.28 -2.31 6.08
C ASN A 8 10.27 -2.50 4.94
N ILE A 9 8.96 -2.56 5.24
CA ILE A 9 7.92 -2.56 4.18
C ILE A 9 7.70 -1.14 3.65
N ALA A 10 7.70 -0.13 4.51
CA ALA A 10 7.36 1.25 4.21
C ALA A 10 8.48 2.21 4.68
N PRO A 11 9.68 2.17 4.06
CA PRO A 11 10.78 3.00 4.50
C PRO A 11 10.50 4.51 4.38
N ASP A 12 9.73 4.93 3.39
CA ASP A 12 9.35 6.33 3.23
C ASP A 12 8.17 6.70 4.13
N CYS A 13 7.05 5.99 4.01
CA CYS A 13 5.90 6.10 4.89
C CYS A 13 4.81 5.07 4.57
N SER A 14 3.88 4.94 5.49
CA SER A 14 2.54 4.39 5.30
C SER A 14 1.58 5.07 6.27
N VAL A 15 0.28 4.97 6.04
CA VAL A 15 -0.73 5.72 6.79
C VAL A 15 -1.84 4.81 7.27
N VAL A 16 -2.23 4.95 8.53
CA VAL A 16 -3.38 4.26 9.12
C VAL A 16 -4.27 5.23 9.87
N LYS A 17 -5.59 5.02 9.79
CA LYS A 17 -6.58 5.72 10.63
C LYS A 17 -6.66 5.01 11.98
N GLU A 18 -5.80 5.41 12.91
CA GLU A 18 -5.65 4.78 14.24
C GLU A 18 -6.97 4.69 15.00
N SER A 19 -7.81 5.72 14.92
CA SER A 19 -9.12 5.76 15.59
C SER A 19 -10.15 4.76 15.06
N ALA A 20 -9.86 4.08 13.95
CA ALA A 20 -10.73 3.07 13.36
C ALA A 20 -10.24 1.64 13.64
N VAL A 21 -9.08 1.50 14.28
CA VAL A 21 -8.44 0.22 14.61
C VAL A 21 -8.93 -0.24 15.98
N ALA A 22 -9.35 -1.50 16.09
CA ALA A 22 -9.69 -2.12 17.34
C ALA A 22 -8.44 -2.25 18.24
N GLU A 23 -8.59 -2.13 19.55
CA GLU A 23 -7.46 -2.10 20.49
C GLU A 23 -6.58 -3.35 20.37
N GLU A 24 -7.18 -4.51 20.17
CA GLU A 24 -6.50 -5.80 19.95
C GLU A 24 -5.68 -5.87 18.65
N MET A 25 -5.96 -4.99 17.69
CA MET A 25 -5.27 -4.91 16.40
C MET A 25 -4.24 -3.77 16.30
N LEU A 26 -4.07 -2.98 17.38
CA LEU A 26 -3.04 -1.93 17.41
C LEU A 26 -1.63 -2.51 17.33
N VAL A 27 -1.44 -3.71 17.89
CA VAL A 27 -0.22 -4.52 17.71
C VAL A 27 -0.66 -5.88 17.16
N HIS A 28 -0.24 -6.17 15.93
CA HIS A 28 -0.64 -7.39 15.24
C HIS A 28 0.53 -8.03 14.50
N SER A 29 0.54 -9.35 14.46
CA SER A 29 1.52 -10.13 13.69
C SER A 29 0.81 -11.30 13.04
N GLY A 30 0.97 -11.44 11.72
CA GLY A 30 0.28 -12.49 10.98
C GLY A 30 0.89 -12.80 9.62
N PRO A 31 0.50 -13.94 9.03
CA PRO A 31 0.98 -14.33 7.72
C PRO A 31 0.35 -13.48 6.60
N ALA A 32 1.18 -13.12 5.65
CA ALA A 32 0.76 -12.37 4.46
C ALA A 32 -0.08 -13.24 3.52
N LYS A 33 -1.16 -12.65 2.99
CA LYS A 33 -1.94 -13.13 1.83
C LYS A 33 -1.83 -12.06 0.76
N VAL A 34 -1.08 -12.32 -0.31
CA VAL A 34 -0.64 -11.32 -1.28
C VAL A 34 -1.46 -11.38 -2.55
N TYR A 35 -1.95 -10.22 -3.00
CA TYR A 35 -2.75 -10.05 -4.22
C TYR A 35 -2.26 -8.85 -5.02
N ASP A 36 -2.23 -8.98 -6.35
CA ASP A 36 -1.71 -7.96 -7.25
C ASP A 36 -2.77 -6.97 -7.76
N SER A 37 -3.99 -7.10 -7.23
CA SER A 37 -5.09 -6.16 -7.49
C SER A 37 -6.15 -6.21 -6.39
N GLU A 38 -6.96 -5.13 -6.32
CA GLU A 38 -8.16 -5.10 -5.47
C GLU A 38 -9.12 -6.24 -5.80
N ASP A 39 -9.33 -6.51 -7.10
CA ASP A 39 -10.30 -7.50 -7.56
C ASP A 39 -9.91 -8.93 -7.14
N GLU A 40 -8.61 -9.28 -7.21
CA GLU A 40 -8.10 -10.55 -6.71
C GLU A 40 -8.30 -10.70 -5.20
N ALA A 41 -8.01 -9.64 -4.43
CA ALA A 41 -8.20 -9.64 -2.99
C ALA A 41 -9.68 -9.83 -2.63
N ILE A 42 -10.61 -9.13 -3.30
CA ILE A 42 -12.06 -9.30 -3.11
C ILE A 42 -12.48 -10.73 -3.41
N ALA A 43 -12.03 -11.30 -4.53
CA ALA A 43 -12.35 -12.67 -4.90
C ALA A 43 -11.88 -13.68 -3.85
N ALA A 44 -10.68 -13.49 -3.29
CA ALA A 44 -10.15 -14.34 -2.24
C ALA A 44 -10.91 -14.21 -0.92
N ILE A 45 -11.27 -12.98 -0.51
CA ILE A 45 -12.08 -12.72 0.68
C ILE A 45 -13.45 -13.38 0.54
N CYS A 46 -14.15 -13.13 -0.58
CA CYS A 46 -15.45 -13.76 -0.87
C CYS A 46 -15.37 -15.29 -0.95
N GLY A 47 -14.25 -15.80 -1.48
CA GLY A 47 -13.93 -17.22 -1.56
C GLY A 47 -13.54 -17.87 -0.24
N LYS A 48 -13.59 -17.12 0.89
CA LYS A 48 -13.23 -17.59 2.24
C LYS A 48 -11.79 -18.14 2.34
N GLN A 49 -10.86 -17.53 1.59
CA GLN A 49 -9.45 -17.90 1.62
C GLN A 49 -8.67 -17.12 2.69
N ILE A 50 -9.33 -16.17 3.34
CA ILE A 50 -8.75 -15.33 4.40
C ILE A 50 -9.23 -15.83 5.75
N GLU A 51 -8.29 -16.03 6.65
CA GLU A 51 -8.53 -16.51 8.00
C GLU A 51 -8.22 -15.44 9.05
N LYS A 52 -8.71 -15.65 10.26
CA LYS A 52 -8.38 -14.76 11.40
C LYS A 52 -6.87 -14.75 11.64
N GLY A 53 -6.33 -13.57 11.81
CA GLY A 53 -4.90 -13.35 12.00
C GLY A 53 -4.13 -13.07 10.73
N ASP A 54 -4.71 -13.28 9.54
CA ASP A 54 -4.05 -12.97 8.27
C ASP A 54 -3.80 -11.47 8.08
N VAL A 55 -2.79 -11.17 7.29
CA VAL A 55 -2.50 -9.82 6.79
C VAL A 55 -2.64 -9.83 5.27
N VAL A 56 -3.71 -9.24 4.77
CA VAL A 56 -4.00 -9.13 3.33
C VAL A 56 -3.17 -7.99 2.74
N VAL A 57 -2.33 -8.29 1.76
CA VAL A 57 -1.47 -7.33 1.06
C VAL A 57 -1.98 -7.14 -0.36
N ILE A 58 -2.47 -5.94 -0.66
CA ILE A 58 -2.95 -5.55 -2.00
C ILE A 58 -1.93 -4.59 -2.60
N ARG A 59 -1.26 -4.99 -3.66
CA ARG A 59 -0.18 -4.24 -4.27
C ARG A 59 -0.45 -3.87 -5.72
N TYR A 60 0.37 -2.98 -6.27
CA TYR A 60 0.19 -2.37 -7.60
C TYR A 60 -1.11 -1.54 -7.72
N GLU A 61 -1.56 -0.96 -6.62
CA GLU A 61 -2.69 -0.01 -6.56
C GLU A 61 -2.22 1.41 -6.16
N GLY A 62 -0.91 1.62 -6.10
CA GLY A 62 -0.28 2.92 -5.83
C GLY A 62 -0.39 3.91 -7.00
N PRO A 63 0.21 5.10 -6.87
CA PRO A 63 0.12 6.17 -7.88
C PRO A 63 0.45 5.74 -9.29
N LYS A 64 1.49 4.92 -9.48
CA LYS A 64 1.93 4.41 -10.78
C LYS A 64 1.36 3.02 -11.10
N GLY A 65 1.24 2.15 -10.11
CA GLY A 65 0.74 0.79 -10.27
C GLY A 65 -0.76 0.72 -10.56
N GLY A 66 -1.55 1.52 -9.83
CA GLY A 66 -2.98 1.73 -10.05
C GLY A 66 -3.27 3.21 -10.32
N PRO A 67 -3.03 3.71 -11.56
CA PRO A 67 -3.04 5.13 -11.85
C PRO A 67 -4.34 5.82 -11.41
N GLY A 68 -4.18 6.91 -10.62
CA GLY A 68 -5.27 7.63 -9.97
C GLY A 68 -5.51 7.18 -8.54
N MET A 69 -4.80 6.15 -8.04
CA MET A 69 -4.94 5.61 -6.67
C MET A 69 -6.41 5.41 -6.29
N ARG A 70 -7.05 4.42 -6.90
CA ARG A 70 -8.45 4.10 -6.65
C ARG A 70 -8.73 3.98 -5.14
N GLU A 71 -9.79 4.63 -4.67
CA GLU A 71 -10.22 4.53 -3.28
C GLU A 71 -10.90 3.18 -3.04
N MET A 72 -10.19 2.27 -2.40
CA MET A 72 -10.66 0.92 -2.13
C MET A 72 -11.59 0.89 -0.93
N LEU A 73 -12.86 0.59 -1.16
CA LEU A 73 -13.88 0.40 -0.13
C LEU A 73 -14.30 -1.08 -0.04
N ASN A 74 -14.38 -1.77 -1.17
CA ASN A 74 -14.94 -3.11 -1.26
C ASN A 74 -14.19 -4.14 -0.39
N PRO A 75 -12.85 -4.25 -0.40
CA PRO A 75 -12.16 -5.23 0.44
C PRO A 75 -12.51 -5.08 1.92
N THR A 76 -12.56 -3.84 2.40
CA THR A 76 -12.87 -3.53 3.80
C THR A 76 -14.33 -3.83 4.15
N SER A 77 -15.26 -3.50 3.24
CA SER A 77 -16.68 -3.75 3.43
C SER A 77 -17.00 -5.25 3.44
N VAL A 78 -16.36 -6.03 2.56
CA VAL A 78 -16.55 -7.49 2.52
C VAL A 78 -15.99 -8.15 3.78
N LEU A 79 -14.79 -7.76 4.25
CA LEU A 79 -14.23 -8.25 5.51
C LEU A 79 -15.14 -7.94 6.69
N ALA A 80 -15.66 -6.71 6.77
CA ALA A 80 -16.60 -6.31 7.82
C ALA A 80 -17.90 -7.13 7.74
N GLY A 81 -18.43 -7.35 6.53
CA GLY A 81 -19.61 -8.19 6.30
C GLY A 81 -19.40 -9.65 6.72
N MET A 82 -18.18 -10.14 6.71
CA MET A 82 -17.79 -11.49 7.17
C MET A 82 -17.42 -11.53 8.66
N GLY A 83 -17.40 -10.38 9.36
CA GLY A 83 -17.00 -10.28 10.77
C GLY A 83 -15.52 -10.49 11.00
N LEU A 84 -14.66 -10.21 10.00
CA LEU A 84 -13.21 -10.37 10.04
C LEU A 84 -12.46 -9.03 10.23
N ASP A 85 -13.16 -7.90 10.26
CA ASP A 85 -12.58 -6.56 10.34
C ASP A 85 -11.79 -6.28 11.63
N LYS A 86 -11.98 -7.10 12.66
CA LYS A 86 -11.25 -7.06 13.93
C LYS A 86 -10.14 -8.09 14.06
N ASP A 87 -10.00 -8.97 13.08
CA ASP A 87 -9.07 -10.10 13.14
C ASP A 87 -8.07 -10.12 11.97
N VAL A 88 -8.30 -9.31 10.94
CA VAL A 88 -7.52 -9.28 9.70
C VAL A 88 -7.04 -7.85 9.43
N ALA A 89 -5.76 -7.70 9.13
CA ALA A 89 -5.20 -6.43 8.67
C ALA A 89 -5.17 -6.34 7.14
N LEU A 90 -5.30 -5.14 6.60
CA LEU A 90 -5.18 -4.82 5.18
C LEU A 90 -4.02 -3.86 4.94
N LEU A 91 -3.14 -4.20 4.03
CA LEU A 91 -2.00 -3.39 3.60
C LEU A 91 -2.10 -3.08 2.11
N THR A 92 -1.76 -1.85 1.71
CA THR A 92 -1.71 -1.49 0.28
C THR A 92 -0.75 -0.34 -0.01
N ASP A 93 -0.18 -0.33 -1.18
CA ASP A 93 0.50 0.84 -1.75
C ASP A 93 -0.50 1.86 -2.37
N GLY A 94 -1.76 1.46 -2.54
CA GLY A 94 -2.88 2.32 -2.87
C GLY A 94 -3.48 3.03 -1.65
N ARG A 95 -4.79 3.27 -1.66
CA ARG A 95 -5.51 3.91 -0.55
C ARG A 95 -6.83 3.24 -0.24
N PHE A 96 -7.24 3.34 1.02
CA PHE A 96 -8.56 2.91 1.47
C PHE A 96 -9.52 4.10 1.64
N SER A 97 -10.81 3.82 1.60
CA SER A 97 -11.84 4.82 1.88
C SER A 97 -11.72 5.38 3.31
N GLY A 98 -12.03 6.67 3.46
CA GLY A 98 -12.09 7.31 4.78
C GLY A 98 -13.13 6.71 5.73
N ALA A 99 -14.14 6.00 5.20
CA ALA A 99 -15.15 5.27 5.99
C ALA A 99 -14.69 3.90 6.49
N THR A 100 -13.50 3.45 6.07
CA THR A 100 -12.91 2.15 6.41
C THR A 100 -12.75 1.97 7.92
N ARG A 101 -13.06 0.77 8.41
CA ARG A 101 -12.80 0.29 9.76
C ARG A 101 -11.76 -0.83 9.75
N GLY A 102 -11.08 -1.03 10.90
CA GLY A 102 -10.06 -2.05 11.07
C GLY A 102 -8.64 -1.56 10.81
N ALA A 103 -7.68 -2.47 10.89
CA ALA A 103 -6.26 -2.20 10.67
C ALA A 103 -5.96 -2.10 9.17
N CYS A 104 -6.31 -0.98 8.55
CA CYS A 104 -6.15 -0.71 7.13
C CYS A 104 -5.04 0.32 6.92
N ILE A 105 -3.89 -0.15 6.45
CA ILE A 105 -2.66 0.62 6.26
C ILE A 105 -2.46 0.86 4.77
N GLY A 106 -2.59 2.11 4.35
CA GLY A 106 -2.44 2.53 2.97
C GLY A 106 -1.20 3.38 2.72
N HIS A 107 -1.04 3.83 1.48
CA HIS A 107 0.03 4.72 1.03
C HIS A 107 1.43 4.16 1.30
N ILE A 108 1.58 2.83 1.32
CA ILE A 108 2.89 2.19 1.53
C ILE A 108 3.83 2.66 0.43
N SER A 109 4.93 3.26 0.85
CA SER A 109 5.91 3.89 -0.04
C SER A 109 7.34 3.46 0.32
N PRO A 110 8.15 3.18 -0.72
CA PRO A 110 7.87 3.17 -2.16
C PRO A 110 6.82 2.12 -2.55
N GLU A 111 5.98 2.43 -3.57
CA GLU A 111 4.99 1.50 -4.07
C GLU A 111 5.60 0.27 -4.78
N ALA A 112 4.83 -0.80 -4.95
CA ALA A 112 5.28 -2.03 -5.63
C ALA A 112 5.78 -1.77 -7.06
N ARG A 113 5.11 -0.91 -7.81
CA ARG A 113 5.49 -0.53 -9.18
C ARG A 113 6.86 0.15 -9.26
N GLU A 114 7.28 0.84 -8.21
CA GLU A 114 8.59 1.48 -8.06
C GLU A 114 9.66 0.54 -7.45
N GLY A 115 9.32 -0.73 -7.25
CA GLY A 115 10.21 -1.72 -6.63
C GLY A 115 10.31 -1.56 -5.11
N GLY A 116 9.32 -0.97 -4.46
CA GLY A 116 9.22 -0.97 -3.00
C GLY A 116 9.17 -2.38 -2.42
N ASN A 117 9.57 -2.55 -1.16
CA ASN A 117 9.62 -3.88 -0.53
C ASN A 117 8.25 -4.57 -0.45
N ILE A 118 7.15 -3.83 -0.55
CA ILE A 118 5.82 -4.42 -0.66
C ILE A 118 5.70 -5.35 -1.89
N ALA A 119 6.43 -5.07 -2.99
CA ALA A 119 6.49 -5.94 -4.17
C ALA A 119 7.17 -7.29 -3.90
N LEU A 120 8.00 -7.37 -2.86
CA LEU A 120 8.83 -8.53 -2.53
C LEU A 120 8.19 -9.46 -1.51
N ILE A 121 7.06 -9.05 -0.90
CA ILE A 121 6.33 -9.86 0.08
C ILE A 121 5.74 -11.07 -0.63
N GLN A 122 5.88 -12.24 0.01
CA GLN A 122 5.34 -13.52 -0.47
C GLN A 122 4.26 -14.04 0.48
N ASN A 123 3.38 -14.89 -0.03
CA ASN A 123 2.39 -15.56 0.81
C ASN A 123 3.07 -16.33 1.94
N GLY A 124 2.58 -16.14 3.17
CA GLY A 124 3.11 -16.75 4.37
C GLY A 124 4.23 -15.97 5.06
N ASP A 125 4.77 -14.90 4.47
CA ASP A 125 5.70 -14.02 5.18
C ASP A 125 5.01 -13.40 6.39
N ILE A 126 5.69 -13.38 7.53
CA ILE A 126 5.12 -12.77 8.74
C ILE A 126 5.29 -11.26 8.69
N ILE A 127 4.17 -10.56 8.81
CA ILE A 127 4.13 -9.09 8.88
C ILE A 127 3.86 -8.68 10.32
N GLU A 128 4.63 -7.71 10.79
CA GLU A 128 4.47 -7.10 12.12
C GLU A 128 3.99 -5.65 11.96
N ILE A 129 2.90 -5.37 12.62
CA ILE A 129 2.25 -4.06 12.70
C ILE A 129 2.29 -3.62 14.16
N ASP A 130 2.88 -2.48 14.44
CA ASP A 130 2.88 -1.86 15.77
C ASP A 130 2.54 -0.38 15.62
N ILE A 131 1.26 -0.08 15.72
CA ILE A 131 0.73 1.28 15.53
C ILE A 131 1.19 2.22 16.64
N PRO A 132 1.19 1.83 17.94
CA PRO A 132 1.74 2.64 19.02
C PRO A 132 3.20 3.05 18.79
N ASN A 133 4.04 2.12 18.36
CA ASN A 133 5.47 2.37 18.09
C ASN A 133 5.74 2.87 16.65
N ARG A 134 4.69 3.04 15.83
CA ARG A 134 4.80 3.55 14.45
C ARG A 134 5.65 2.68 13.53
N THR A 135 5.57 1.35 13.67
CA THR A 135 6.37 0.44 12.85
C THR A 135 5.52 -0.50 11.99
N LEU A 136 6.06 -0.84 10.81
CA LEU A 136 5.49 -1.78 9.85
C LEU A 136 6.61 -2.58 9.19
N ASN A 137 6.73 -3.86 9.55
CA ASN A 137 7.83 -4.69 9.09
C ASN A 137 7.37 -6.05 8.57
N VAL A 138 8.16 -6.62 7.66
CA VAL A 138 8.12 -8.04 7.32
C VAL A 138 9.31 -8.75 7.97
N LYS A 139 9.06 -9.93 8.55
CA LYS A 139 10.10 -10.79 9.16
C LYS A 139 10.87 -11.57 8.10
N VAL A 140 11.53 -10.85 7.21
CA VAL A 140 12.39 -11.40 6.17
C VAL A 140 13.75 -10.74 6.29
N SER A 141 14.84 -11.50 6.19
CA SER A 141 16.18 -10.93 6.29
C SER A 141 16.49 -10.00 5.11
N ASN A 142 17.43 -9.09 5.31
CA ASN A 142 17.85 -8.16 4.26
C ASN A 142 18.47 -8.91 3.07
N GLU A 143 19.18 -10.00 3.32
CA GLU A 143 19.78 -10.87 2.30
C GLU A 143 18.70 -11.51 1.43
N GLU A 144 17.64 -12.02 2.06
CA GLU A 144 16.50 -12.60 1.34
C GLU A 144 15.72 -11.55 0.57
N LEU A 145 15.48 -10.36 1.15
CA LEU A 145 14.86 -9.24 0.41
C LEU A 145 15.71 -8.82 -0.79
N SER A 146 17.03 -8.80 -0.65
CA SER A 146 17.94 -8.50 -1.77
C SER A 146 17.85 -9.55 -2.87
N ARG A 147 17.85 -10.84 -2.50
CA ARG A 147 17.68 -11.95 -3.45
C ARG A 147 16.34 -11.88 -4.19
N ARG A 148 15.25 -11.57 -3.46
CA ARG A 148 13.91 -11.39 -4.08
C ARG A 148 13.89 -10.19 -5.02
N ARG A 149 14.59 -9.12 -4.68
CA ARG A 149 14.71 -7.92 -5.52
C ARG A 149 15.45 -8.20 -6.83
N GLU A 150 16.52 -8.99 -6.80
CA GLU A 150 17.24 -9.40 -8.00
C GLU A 150 16.38 -10.25 -8.95
N ALA A 151 15.50 -11.07 -8.38
CA ALA A 151 14.57 -11.91 -9.15
C ALA A 151 13.27 -11.19 -9.54
N TRP A 152 12.98 -10.01 -8.95
CA TRP A 152 11.73 -9.31 -9.19
C TRP A 152 11.72 -8.67 -10.59
N ILE A 153 10.65 -8.94 -11.32
CA ILE A 153 10.38 -8.33 -12.63
C ILE A 153 9.14 -7.46 -12.48
N CYS A 154 9.29 -6.17 -12.80
CA CYS A 154 8.17 -5.23 -12.76
C CYS A 154 7.07 -5.68 -13.73
N PRO A 155 5.83 -5.90 -13.27
CA PRO A 155 4.72 -6.27 -14.15
C PRO A 155 4.47 -5.20 -15.23
N PRO A 156 3.86 -5.56 -16.36
CA PRO A 156 3.46 -4.57 -17.36
C PRO A 156 2.49 -3.54 -16.74
N PRO A 157 2.45 -2.29 -17.25
CA PRO A 157 1.53 -1.28 -16.75
C PRO A 157 0.07 -1.70 -16.97
N LYS A 158 -0.79 -1.46 -15.97
CA LYS A 158 -2.24 -1.72 -16.06
C LYS A 158 -2.92 -0.84 -17.12
N VAL A 159 -2.37 0.36 -17.37
CA VAL A 159 -2.89 1.33 -18.34
C VAL A 159 -1.78 1.79 -19.26
N THR A 160 -1.96 1.63 -20.58
CA THR A 160 -0.93 1.90 -21.59
C THR A 160 -1.24 3.11 -22.50
N SER A 161 -2.44 3.70 -22.37
CA SER A 161 -2.87 4.82 -23.20
C SER A 161 -3.76 5.81 -22.46
N GLY A 162 -3.97 6.99 -23.04
CA GLY A 162 -4.86 8.01 -22.51
C GLY A 162 -4.28 8.78 -21.31
N TYR A 163 -5.16 9.47 -20.59
CA TYR A 163 -4.78 10.36 -19.50
C TYR A 163 -4.10 9.64 -18.33
N LEU A 164 -4.62 8.48 -17.95
CA LEU A 164 -4.07 7.71 -16.82
C LEU A 164 -2.67 7.15 -17.11
N ALA A 165 -2.37 6.80 -18.37
CA ALA A 165 -0.99 6.40 -18.74
C ALA A 165 -0.03 7.58 -18.61
N ARG A 166 -0.45 8.78 -19.02
CA ARG A 166 0.33 10.01 -18.82
C ARG A 166 0.50 10.35 -17.35
N TYR A 167 -0.56 10.22 -16.56
CA TYR A 167 -0.50 10.40 -15.11
C TYR A 167 0.53 9.45 -14.49
N ALA A 168 0.46 8.15 -14.79
CA ALA A 168 1.39 7.14 -14.25
C ALA A 168 2.86 7.44 -14.59
N ALA A 169 3.13 8.05 -15.75
CA ALA A 169 4.49 8.42 -16.16
C ALA A 169 5.05 9.61 -15.38
N LEU A 170 4.20 10.51 -14.90
CA LEU A 170 4.58 11.79 -14.30
C LEU A 170 4.39 11.87 -12.80
N VAL A 171 3.52 11.04 -12.23
CA VAL A 171 3.15 11.11 -10.82
C VAL A 171 4.31 10.78 -9.89
N SER A 172 4.42 11.55 -8.81
CA SER A 172 5.37 11.30 -7.73
C SER A 172 4.87 10.22 -6.75
N SER A 173 5.72 9.82 -5.80
CA SER A 173 5.36 8.89 -4.72
C SER A 173 4.19 9.42 -3.89
N ALA A 174 3.40 8.50 -3.32
CA ALA A 174 2.37 8.83 -2.33
C ALA A 174 2.97 9.54 -1.09
N ALA A 175 4.22 9.22 -0.71
CA ALA A 175 4.95 9.89 0.36
C ALA A 175 5.18 11.38 0.10
N THR A 176 5.17 11.81 -1.17
CA THR A 176 5.35 13.21 -1.58
C THR A 176 4.08 13.84 -2.16
N GLY A 177 2.92 13.20 -1.92
CA GLY A 177 1.62 13.73 -2.26
C GLY A 177 1.04 13.24 -3.58
N ALA A 178 1.67 12.29 -4.28
CA ALA A 178 1.19 11.72 -5.55
C ALA A 178 0.80 12.81 -6.57
N VAL A 179 1.67 13.78 -6.78
CA VAL A 179 1.44 14.88 -7.72
C VAL A 179 2.07 14.62 -9.08
N PRO A 180 1.38 14.91 -10.21
CA PRO A 180 1.85 14.61 -11.55
C PRO A 180 2.80 15.66 -12.12
N VAL A 181 3.54 16.39 -11.27
CA VAL A 181 4.47 17.46 -11.66
C VAL A 181 5.75 17.37 -10.88
N SER A 182 6.84 17.13 -11.56
CA SER A 182 8.16 17.07 -10.95
C SER A 182 8.77 18.45 -10.64
N TYR A 183 8.32 19.52 -11.30
CA TYR A 183 8.80 20.89 -11.07
C TYR A 183 7.76 21.92 -11.48
N THR A 184 7.22 22.66 -10.52
CA THR A 184 6.59 23.96 -10.72
C THR A 184 6.76 24.85 -9.50
N HIS A 185 7.96 24.92 -8.97
CA HIS A 185 8.35 26.09 -8.26
C HIS A 185 9.23 26.93 -9.18
N LEU A 186 8.62 27.46 -10.25
CA LEU A 186 9.06 28.75 -10.75
C LEU A 186 8.91 29.70 -9.55
N ARG A 187 10.02 30.10 -8.96
CA ARG A 187 10.01 31.18 -7.98
C ARG A 187 9.32 32.35 -8.65
N ALA A 188 8.47 33.08 -7.92
CA ALA A 188 7.69 34.22 -8.44
C ALA A 188 8.56 35.32 -9.09
N HIS A 189 9.87 35.14 -9.21
CA HIS A 189 10.87 36.06 -9.74
C HIS A 189 11.67 35.48 -10.92
N GLU A 190 11.42 34.24 -11.36
CA GLU A 190 12.03 33.71 -12.57
C GLU A 190 11.25 34.21 -13.77
N THR A 191 11.80 35.22 -14.43
CA THR A 191 11.23 35.76 -15.67
C THR A 191 11.65 34.92 -16.86
N CYS A 192 10.87 34.94 -17.97
CA CYS A 192 11.18 34.24 -19.22
C CYS A 192 12.52 34.66 -19.86
N ALA A 193 13.31 35.50 -19.20
CA ALA A 193 14.63 35.95 -19.66
C ALA A 193 15.75 34.98 -19.24
N ASP A 194 15.45 33.96 -18.39
CA ASP A 194 16.40 32.98 -17.89
C ASP A 194 16.26 31.62 -18.59
N LEU A 195 15.56 31.55 -19.74
CA LEU A 195 15.42 30.38 -20.60
C LEU A 195 16.21 30.52 -21.88
#